data_a188eafdaf78ede1d0941a7c30ef9e40
#
_entry.id   a188eafdaf78ede1d0941a7c30ef9e40
#
_cell.length_a   1.000
_cell.length_b   1.000
_cell.length_c   1.000
_cell.angle_alpha   90.00
_cell.angle_beta   90.00
_cell.angle_gamma   90.00
#
_symmetry.space_group_name_H-M   'P 1'
#
loop_
_entity.id
_entity.type
_entity.pdbx_description
1 polymer ?
#
loop_
_entity_poly.entity_id
_entity_poly.type
_entity_poly.pdbx_seq_one_letter_code
_entity_poly.pdbx_strand_id
1 'polypeptide(L)'
;MSAIHSRDTLPEVVVRKMLWENGYRFRVCDKRIVGHPDIVIPKCRALIEVRGCFWHQHGWEWDGRKLVQTAICATATRPKSNRAFWNAKFRRNVRRDAEHEKAWTADGWNLIVIWECGLKTAKEREKTFAFVLRNLAEWGKKV
;
A
#
# COMPACT_ATOMS: atom_id res chain seq x y z
N MET A 1 13.46 -0.81 -17.69
CA MET A 1 12.12 -0.98 -18.22
C MET A 1 11.31 0.25 -17.96
N SER A 2 11.05 0.96 -19.00
CA SER A 2 10.25 2.16 -18.95
C SER A 2 8.77 1.89 -18.63
N ALA A 3 8.36 0.65 -18.77
CA ALA A 3 6.96 0.26 -18.57
C ALA A 3 6.52 0.24 -17.11
N ILE A 4 7.46 0.37 -16.17
CA ILE A 4 7.12 0.38 -14.76
C ILE A 4 6.73 1.80 -14.37
N HIS A 5 5.48 2.00 -14.10
CA HIS A 5 4.94 3.28 -13.65
C HIS A 5 4.91 3.31 -12.13
N SER A 6 5.33 4.42 -11.55
CA SER A 6 5.27 4.61 -10.11
C SER A 6 3.86 4.93 -9.61
N ARG A 7 2.93 5.20 -10.53
CA ARG A 7 1.54 5.50 -10.22
C ARG A 7 0.64 5.05 -11.36
N ASP A 8 -0.67 5.10 -11.15
CA ASP A 8 -1.69 4.70 -12.11
C ASP A 8 -1.55 3.25 -12.56
N THR A 9 -1.05 2.39 -11.67
CA THR A 9 -0.99 0.95 -11.94
C THR A 9 -2.40 0.37 -11.96
N LEU A 10 -2.56 -0.78 -12.59
CA LEU A 10 -3.87 -1.43 -12.67
C LEU A 10 -4.51 -1.65 -11.28
N PRO A 11 -3.77 -2.16 -10.28
CA PRO A 11 -4.32 -2.30 -8.92
C PRO A 11 -4.81 -0.97 -8.34
N GLU A 12 -4.06 0.10 -8.53
CA GLU A 12 -4.47 1.43 -8.05
C GLU A 12 -5.76 1.90 -8.71
N VAL A 13 -5.87 1.71 -10.01
CA VAL A 13 -7.07 2.11 -10.77
C VAL A 13 -8.31 1.34 -10.29
N VAL A 14 -8.14 0.04 -10.02
CA VAL A 14 -9.22 -0.81 -9.51
C VAL A 14 -9.73 -0.29 -8.15
N VAL A 15 -8.81 0.08 -7.26
CA VAL A 15 -9.16 0.62 -5.95
C VAL A 15 -9.86 1.98 -6.08
N ARG A 16 -9.33 2.86 -6.92
CA ARG A 16 -9.94 4.19 -7.15
C ARG A 16 -11.37 4.07 -7.67
N LYS A 17 -11.60 3.16 -8.60
CA LYS A 17 -12.92 2.92 -9.15
C LYS A 17 -13.90 2.48 -8.08
N MET A 18 -13.48 1.54 -7.24
CA MET A 18 -14.29 1.05 -6.13
C MET A 18 -14.66 2.19 -5.18
N LEU A 19 -13.69 3.02 -4.82
CA LEU A 19 -13.93 4.16 -3.93
C LEU A 19 -14.92 5.15 -4.52
N TRP A 20 -14.72 5.50 -5.78
CA TRP A 20 -15.61 6.44 -6.47
C TRP A 20 -17.04 5.91 -6.55
N GLU A 21 -17.21 4.65 -6.91
CA GLU A 21 -18.51 4.01 -7.01
C GLU A 21 -19.24 3.94 -5.67
N ASN A 22 -18.49 3.97 -4.56
CA ASN A 22 -19.05 3.97 -3.22
C ASN A 22 -19.15 5.37 -2.61
N GLY A 23 -19.03 6.40 -3.42
CA GLY A 23 -19.27 7.77 -2.99
C GLY A 23 -18.08 8.48 -2.36
N TYR A 24 -16.91 7.88 -2.35
CA TYR A 24 -15.73 8.52 -1.76
C TYR A 24 -15.02 9.40 -2.78
N ARG A 25 -14.59 10.56 -2.33
CA ARG A 25 -13.77 11.48 -3.12
C ARG A 25 -12.37 11.52 -2.54
N PHE A 26 -11.38 11.59 -3.40
CA PHE A 26 -9.98 11.40 -2.99
C PHE A 26 -9.02 12.18 -3.89
N ARG A 27 -7.80 12.33 -3.40
CA ARG A 27 -6.67 12.86 -4.16
C ARG A 27 -5.68 11.72 -4.38
N VAL A 28 -4.90 11.81 -5.47
CA VAL A 28 -3.90 10.79 -5.80
C VAL A 28 -2.50 11.39 -5.77
N CYS A 29 -1.53 10.60 -5.31
CA CYS A 29 -0.12 10.98 -5.26
C CYS A 29 0.09 12.40 -4.71
N ASP A 30 -0.53 12.70 -3.58
CA ASP A 30 -0.51 14.03 -2.99
C ASP A 30 0.90 14.39 -2.52
N LYS A 31 1.55 15.30 -3.23
CA LYS A 31 2.94 15.70 -2.97
C LYS A 31 3.10 16.54 -1.70
N ARG A 32 2.00 16.99 -1.11
CA ARG A 32 2.02 17.76 0.14
C ARG A 32 2.22 16.86 1.35
N ILE A 33 2.04 15.55 1.19
CA ILE A 33 2.21 14.57 2.25
C ILE A 33 3.49 13.79 1.98
N VAL A 34 4.32 13.60 2.99
CA VAL A 34 5.58 12.87 2.86
C VAL A 34 5.31 11.49 2.25
N GLY A 35 6.19 11.05 1.35
CA GLY A 35 6.04 9.75 0.68
C GLY A 35 5.01 9.72 -0.43
N HIS A 36 4.29 10.81 -0.69
CA HIS A 36 3.29 10.91 -1.76
C HIS A 36 2.35 9.72 -1.77
N PRO A 37 1.52 9.54 -0.73
CA PRO A 37 0.63 8.37 -0.65
C PRO A 37 -0.26 8.24 -1.88
N ASP A 38 -0.54 7.00 -2.27
CA ASP A 38 -1.27 6.72 -3.50
C ASP A 38 -2.65 7.36 -3.53
N ILE A 39 -3.38 7.25 -2.41
CA ILE A 39 -4.75 7.77 -2.32
C ILE A 39 -4.91 8.46 -0.96
N VAL A 40 -5.49 9.67 -1.00
CA VAL A 40 -5.80 10.44 0.21
C VAL A 40 -7.30 10.71 0.24
N ILE A 41 -7.95 10.31 1.33
CA ILE A 41 -9.38 10.57 1.54
C ILE A 41 -9.51 11.53 2.73
N PRO A 42 -9.55 12.83 2.48
CA PRO A 42 -9.55 13.83 3.57
C PRO A 42 -10.71 13.68 4.55
N LYS A 43 -11.89 13.36 4.04
CA LYS A 43 -13.10 13.18 4.86
C LYS A 43 -12.91 12.15 5.96
N CYS A 44 -12.19 11.07 5.67
CA CYS A 44 -11.94 10.00 6.62
C CYS A 44 -10.58 10.14 7.31
N ARG A 45 -9.83 11.18 6.97
CA ARG A 45 -8.43 11.35 7.36
C ARG A 45 -7.66 10.07 7.12
N ALA A 46 -7.82 9.52 5.93
CA ALA A 46 -7.29 8.22 5.56
C ALA A 46 -6.33 8.30 4.39
N LEU A 47 -5.28 7.48 4.47
CA LEU A 47 -4.35 7.23 3.39
C LEU A 47 -4.49 5.78 2.98
N ILE A 48 -4.48 5.53 1.68
CA ILE A 48 -4.49 4.17 1.16
C ILE A 48 -3.27 4.00 0.28
N GLU A 49 -2.47 2.99 0.59
CA GLU A 49 -1.33 2.58 -0.21
C GLU A 49 -1.67 1.27 -0.91
N VAL A 50 -1.42 1.21 -2.21
CA VAL A 50 -1.63 0.02 -3.01
C VAL A 50 -0.25 -0.51 -3.40
N ARG A 51 0.18 -1.60 -2.77
CA ARG A 51 1.55 -2.09 -2.89
C ARG A 51 1.65 -3.36 -3.73
N GLY A 52 2.61 -3.36 -4.67
CA GLY A 52 2.97 -4.55 -5.40
C GLY A 52 3.76 -5.49 -4.48
N CYS A 53 3.39 -6.76 -4.45
CA CYS A 53 3.98 -7.72 -3.52
C CYS A 53 5.47 -7.92 -3.74
N PHE A 54 5.92 -7.91 -4.98
CA PHE A 54 7.33 -8.08 -5.31
C PHE A 54 8.16 -6.87 -4.85
N TRP A 55 7.77 -5.66 -5.25
CA TRP A 55 8.56 -4.45 -4.99
C TRP A 55 8.61 -4.08 -3.52
N HIS A 56 7.52 -4.29 -2.80
CA HIS A 56 7.41 -3.94 -1.38
C HIS A 56 7.59 -5.15 -0.48
N GLN A 57 7.93 -6.31 -1.05
CA GLN A 57 8.21 -7.57 -0.34
C GLN A 57 7.15 -7.89 0.72
N HIS A 58 5.95 -8.15 0.25
CA HIS A 58 4.84 -8.55 1.12
C HIS A 58 5.24 -9.72 2.01
N GLY A 59 5.01 -9.58 3.30
CA GLY A 59 5.40 -10.59 4.28
C GLY A 59 6.73 -10.30 4.97
N TRP A 60 7.42 -9.25 4.56
CA TRP A 60 8.67 -8.82 5.21
C TRP A 60 8.48 -7.46 5.84
N GLU A 61 9.01 -7.27 7.05
CA GLU A 61 8.90 -6.03 7.79
C GLU A 61 10.26 -5.56 8.27
N TRP A 62 10.38 -4.27 8.50
CA TRP A 62 11.58 -3.64 9.04
C TRP A 62 11.44 -3.57 10.55
N ASP A 63 12.37 -4.20 11.29
CA ASP A 63 12.34 -4.22 12.76
C ASP A 63 13.11 -3.08 13.41
N GLY A 64 13.61 -2.15 12.60
CA GLY A 64 14.46 -1.04 13.04
C GLY A 64 15.94 -1.29 12.72
N ARG A 65 16.31 -2.52 12.39
CA ARG A 65 17.69 -2.92 12.11
C ARG A 65 17.83 -3.78 10.86
N LYS A 66 16.89 -4.68 10.61
CA LYS A 66 16.95 -5.64 9.51
C LYS A 66 15.54 -6.02 9.05
N LEU A 67 15.48 -6.72 7.93
CA LEU A 67 14.22 -7.28 7.43
C LEU A 67 13.94 -8.59 8.17
N VAL A 68 12.69 -8.75 8.60
CA VAL A 68 12.20 -9.95 9.27
C VAL A 68 10.99 -10.45 8.48
N GLN A 69 10.97 -11.75 8.19
CA GLN A 69 9.81 -12.34 7.51
C GLN A 69 8.74 -12.66 8.53
N THR A 70 7.55 -12.06 8.34
CA THR A 70 6.40 -12.22 9.23
C THR A 70 5.29 -13.04 8.61
N ALA A 71 5.30 -13.19 7.29
CA ALA A 71 4.30 -13.96 6.55
C ALA A 71 4.90 -14.42 5.22
N ILE A 72 4.20 -15.33 4.55
CA ILE A 72 4.62 -15.84 3.25
C ILE A 72 3.63 -15.37 2.19
N CYS A 73 4.17 -14.77 1.12
CA CYS A 73 3.38 -14.37 -0.04
C CYS A 73 4.02 -14.97 -1.29
N ALA A 74 3.26 -15.75 -2.04
CA ALA A 74 3.77 -16.45 -3.22
C ALA A 74 4.26 -15.51 -4.31
N THR A 75 3.72 -14.29 -4.38
CA THR A 75 4.11 -13.30 -5.39
C THR A 75 5.25 -12.40 -4.94
N ALA A 76 5.64 -12.45 -3.68
CA ALA A 76 6.79 -11.70 -3.15
C ALA A 76 8.06 -12.54 -3.30
N THR A 77 8.39 -12.91 -4.53
CA THR A 77 9.56 -13.74 -4.83
C THR A 77 10.85 -12.94 -4.73
N ARG A 78 11.96 -13.67 -4.57
CA ARG A 78 13.29 -13.06 -4.58
C ARG A 78 14.12 -13.64 -5.72
N PRO A 79 14.68 -12.79 -6.58
CA PRO A 79 15.52 -13.25 -7.69
C PRO A 79 16.73 -14.03 -7.19
N LYS A 80 17.11 -15.08 -7.92
CA LYS A 80 18.25 -15.93 -7.57
C LYS A 80 19.58 -15.36 -8.05
N SER A 81 19.55 -14.52 -9.10
CA SER A 81 20.73 -13.82 -9.60
C SER A 81 20.78 -12.40 -9.06
N ASN A 82 21.98 -11.83 -8.98
CA ASN A 82 22.20 -10.47 -8.45
C ASN A 82 21.60 -10.29 -7.05
N ARG A 83 21.79 -11.29 -6.21
CA ARG A 83 21.19 -11.29 -4.87
C ARG A 83 21.52 -10.05 -4.04
N ALA A 84 22.78 -9.62 -4.06
CA ALA A 84 23.21 -8.46 -3.29
C ALA A 84 22.48 -7.20 -3.73
N PHE A 85 22.30 -7.01 -5.03
CA PHE A 85 21.57 -5.87 -5.59
C PHE A 85 20.10 -5.88 -5.13
N TRP A 86 19.43 -7.01 -5.32
CA TRP A 86 18.00 -7.13 -4.98
C TRP A 86 17.75 -7.03 -3.48
N ASN A 87 18.59 -7.69 -2.67
CA ASN A 87 18.46 -7.63 -1.21
C ASN A 87 18.62 -6.19 -0.71
N ALA A 88 19.57 -5.45 -1.25
CA ALA A 88 19.76 -4.05 -0.88
C ALA A 88 18.57 -3.20 -1.30
N LYS A 89 18.02 -3.44 -2.49
CA LYS A 89 16.85 -2.71 -2.99
C LYS A 89 15.61 -2.99 -2.15
N PHE A 90 15.35 -4.26 -1.84
CA PHE A 90 14.20 -4.63 -1.01
C PHE A 90 14.32 -4.05 0.39
N ARG A 91 15.51 -4.09 0.96
CA ARG A 91 15.75 -3.51 2.29
C ARG A 91 15.41 -2.01 2.30
N ARG A 92 15.87 -1.29 1.28
CA ARG A 92 15.56 0.14 1.15
C ARG A 92 14.05 0.38 1.02
N ASN A 93 13.39 -0.42 0.18
CA ASN A 93 11.96 -0.26 -0.05
C ASN A 93 11.14 -0.51 1.20
N VAL A 94 11.40 -1.63 1.89
CA VAL A 94 10.66 -1.99 3.10
C VAL A 94 10.93 -0.99 4.22
N ARG A 95 12.19 -0.59 4.38
CA ARG A 95 12.57 0.40 5.39
C ARG A 95 11.88 1.74 5.12
N ARG A 96 11.89 2.19 3.87
CA ARG A 96 11.25 3.45 3.47
C ARG A 96 9.75 3.40 3.73
N ASP A 97 9.10 2.28 3.40
CA ASP A 97 7.67 2.10 3.66
C ASP A 97 7.38 2.22 5.16
N ALA A 98 8.19 1.59 5.99
CA ALA A 98 8.04 1.66 7.44
C ALA A 98 8.22 3.08 7.97
N GLU A 99 9.19 3.81 7.44
CA GLU A 99 9.43 5.21 7.83
C GLU A 99 8.26 6.12 7.43
N HIS A 100 7.71 5.92 6.23
CA HIS A 100 6.52 6.67 5.79
C HIS A 100 5.32 6.37 6.68
N GLU A 101 5.07 5.09 6.97
CA GLU A 101 3.95 4.69 7.83
C GLU A 101 4.05 5.32 9.21
N LYS A 102 5.25 5.34 9.76
CA LYS A 102 5.50 5.96 11.07
C LYS A 102 5.20 7.45 11.04
N ALA A 103 5.65 8.14 9.99
CA ALA A 103 5.42 9.57 9.83
C ALA A 103 3.93 9.87 9.67
N TRP A 104 3.21 9.10 8.87
CA TRP A 104 1.78 9.29 8.66
C TRP A 104 0.98 9.05 9.93
N THR A 105 1.31 7.97 10.66
CA THR A 105 0.64 7.65 11.92
C THR A 105 0.88 8.76 12.95
N ALA A 106 2.11 9.26 13.05
CA ALA A 106 2.45 10.34 13.94
C ALA A 106 1.70 11.64 13.61
N ASP A 107 1.38 11.84 12.33
CA ASP A 107 0.65 13.01 11.85
C ASP A 107 -0.87 12.84 11.95
N GLY A 108 -1.33 11.73 12.50
CA GLY A 108 -2.76 11.50 12.76
C GLY A 108 -3.54 10.90 11.62
N TRP A 109 -2.88 10.41 10.58
CA TRP A 109 -3.56 9.75 9.47
C TRP A 109 -3.93 8.31 9.82
N ASN A 110 -5.10 7.89 9.37
CA ASN A 110 -5.49 6.49 9.37
C ASN A 110 -4.92 5.86 8.10
N LEU A 111 -4.34 4.69 8.20
CA LEU A 111 -3.65 4.05 7.08
C LEU A 111 -4.24 2.70 6.74
N ILE A 112 -4.46 2.46 5.45
CA ILE A 112 -4.79 1.15 4.91
C ILE A 112 -3.74 0.80 3.86
N VAL A 113 -3.16 -0.38 3.98
CA VAL A 113 -2.27 -0.92 2.97
C VAL A 113 -3.00 -2.04 2.25
N ILE A 114 -3.14 -1.90 0.95
CA ILE A 114 -3.73 -2.93 0.09
C ILE A 114 -2.60 -3.58 -0.69
N TRP A 115 -2.48 -4.90 -0.57
CA TRP A 115 -1.49 -5.66 -1.31
C TRP A 115 -2.09 -6.18 -2.62
N GLU A 116 -1.29 -6.18 -3.66
CA GLU A 116 -1.71 -6.62 -4.99
C GLU A 116 -2.37 -7.99 -4.99
N CYS A 117 -1.84 -8.94 -4.19
CA CYS A 117 -2.41 -10.28 -4.10
C CYS A 117 -3.85 -10.28 -3.57
N GLY A 118 -4.22 -9.27 -2.80
CA GLY A 118 -5.59 -9.09 -2.30
C GLY A 118 -6.57 -8.59 -3.34
N LEU A 119 -6.09 -8.31 -4.56
CA LEU A 119 -6.93 -7.81 -5.65
C LEU A 119 -6.98 -8.78 -6.84
N LYS A 120 -6.27 -9.90 -6.78
CA LYS A 120 -6.08 -10.80 -7.92
C LYS A 120 -7.35 -11.52 -8.37
N THR A 121 -8.08 -12.09 -7.43
CA THR A 121 -9.31 -12.82 -7.75
C THR A 121 -10.52 -12.03 -7.30
N ALA A 122 -11.66 -12.33 -7.88
CA ALA A 122 -12.92 -11.68 -7.48
C ALA A 122 -13.20 -11.89 -6.00
N LYS A 123 -12.92 -13.09 -5.48
CA LYS A 123 -13.13 -13.41 -4.06
C LYS A 123 -12.21 -12.61 -3.16
N GLU A 124 -10.91 -12.53 -3.50
CA GLU A 124 -9.95 -11.74 -2.73
C GLU A 124 -10.30 -10.27 -2.76
N ARG A 125 -10.67 -9.76 -3.94
CA ARG A 125 -11.06 -8.37 -4.14
C ARG A 125 -12.27 -7.99 -3.28
N GLU A 126 -13.27 -8.86 -3.25
CA GLU A 126 -14.47 -8.64 -2.44
C GLU A 126 -14.14 -8.49 -0.96
N LYS A 127 -13.29 -9.37 -0.44
CA LYS A 127 -12.84 -9.30 0.96
C LYS A 127 -12.07 -8.02 1.24
N THR A 128 -11.16 -7.66 0.35
CA THR A 128 -10.35 -6.46 0.49
C THR A 128 -11.22 -5.21 0.49
N PHE A 129 -12.16 -5.13 -0.46
CA PHE A 129 -13.05 -3.98 -0.57
C PHE A 129 -13.97 -3.86 0.64
N ALA A 130 -14.49 -4.98 1.13
CA ALA A 130 -15.34 -4.97 2.32
C ALA A 130 -14.57 -4.43 3.53
N PHE A 131 -13.33 -4.85 3.69
CA PHE A 131 -12.44 -4.36 4.76
C PHE A 131 -12.21 -2.85 4.64
N VAL A 132 -11.88 -2.39 3.43
CA VAL A 132 -11.60 -0.97 3.18
C VAL A 132 -12.83 -0.12 3.48
N LEU A 133 -13.97 -0.50 2.93
CA LEU A 133 -15.21 0.28 3.08
C LEU A 133 -15.68 0.32 4.54
N ARG A 134 -15.53 -0.77 5.26
CA ARG A 134 -15.88 -0.83 6.68
C ARG A 134 -15.03 0.15 7.49
N ASN A 135 -13.73 0.17 7.25
CA ASN A 135 -12.84 1.08 7.97
C ASN A 135 -13.11 2.54 7.61
N LEU A 136 -13.33 2.85 6.34
CA LEU A 136 -13.63 4.21 5.92
C LEU A 136 -14.95 4.71 6.52
N ALA A 137 -15.96 3.85 6.59
CA ALA A 137 -17.22 4.20 7.20
C ALA A 137 -17.05 4.52 8.69
N GLU A 138 -16.23 3.73 9.38
CA GLU A 138 -15.93 3.94 10.80
C GLU A 138 -15.18 5.27 11.01
N TRP A 139 -14.16 5.53 10.22
CA TRP A 139 -13.37 6.75 10.36
C TRP A 139 -14.15 8.00 9.95
N GLY A 140 -15.02 7.88 8.97
CA GLY A 140 -15.84 9.00 8.53
C GLY A 140 -16.83 9.49 9.58
N LYS A 141 -17.24 8.60 10.50
CA LYS A 141 -18.16 8.96 11.57
C LYS A 141 -17.53 9.82 12.66
N LYS A 142 -16.21 9.78 12.77
CA LYS A 142 -15.48 10.46 13.84
C LYS A 142 -15.11 11.90 13.49
N VAL A 143 -15.49 12.35 12.31
CA VAL A 143 -15.13 13.69 11.82
C VAL A 143 -16.28 14.66 12.00
#